data_01d2e7b7d8a42fa3c70c37e96a939e27
#
_entry.id   01d2e7b7d8a42fa3c70c37e96a939e27
#
_cell.length_a   1.000
_cell.length_b   1.000
_cell.length_c   1.000
_cell.angle_alpha   90.00
_cell.angle_beta   90.00
_cell.angle_gamma   90.00
#
_symmetry.space_group_name_H-M   'P 1'
#
loop_
_entity.id
_entity.type
_entity.pdbx_description
1 polymer ?
#
loop_
_entity_poly.entity_id
_entity_poly.type
_entity_poly.pdbx_seq_one_letter_code
_entity_poly.pdbx_strand_id
1 'polypeptide(L)'
;VDVRHLRGVRASRVIAEEPEPDAEDELDLFEHIPGLEEARSVAKLSDTNIVTVYDCAVEGSSAYVIMEYVEGKTLAQIIDEVDDDITLDVVAAVFSAVSHALEVAHGEHTLHLDIKPENVIVNGKGQAKVADFGLAALMDATGSGTTGGGTIGYMPLEQMRQEPLDVRTDEWALASLTYEMLTGSNPFFADDLDAAEEAIEEAELVLPSLCWDELDAEADEV
;
A
#
# COMPACT_ATOMS: atom_id res chain seq x y z
N VAL A 1 1.12 21.38 16.01
CA VAL A 1 2.02 20.60 16.89
C VAL A 1 3.42 20.75 16.34
N ASP A 2 4.40 21.23 17.17
CA ASP A 2 5.79 21.43 16.73
C ASP A 2 6.52 20.07 16.69
N VAL A 3 6.56 19.47 15.49
CA VAL A 3 7.15 18.14 15.23
C VAL A 3 8.69 18.10 15.28
N ARG A 4 9.36 19.26 15.50
CA ARG A 4 10.84 19.36 15.44
C ARG A 4 11.57 18.63 16.57
N HIS A 5 10.87 18.09 17.57
CA HIS A 5 11.47 17.37 18.70
C HIS A 5 11.21 15.86 18.71
N LEU A 6 10.51 15.31 17.73
CA LEU A 6 10.21 13.88 17.65
C LEU A 6 11.29 13.18 16.80
N ARG A 7 12.33 12.63 17.43
CA ARG A 7 13.26 11.73 16.75
C ARG A 7 12.53 10.44 16.36
N GLY A 8 12.59 10.07 15.08
CA GLY A 8 11.99 8.84 14.57
C GLY A 8 10.55 9.01 14.04
N VAL A 9 10.11 10.25 13.77
CA VAL A 9 8.80 10.52 13.15
C VAL A 9 8.99 11.15 11.77
N ARG A 10 8.29 10.60 10.77
CA ARG A 10 8.18 11.19 9.43
C ARG A 10 6.77 11.72 9.24
N ALA A 11 6.65 12.94 8.74
CA ALA A 11 5.37 13.49 8.30
C ALA A 11 5.30 13.36 6.77
N SER A 12 4.27 12.69 6.28
CA SER A 12 3.93 12.67 4.86
C SER A 12 2.85 13.70 4.59
N ARG A 13 3.01 14.49 3.52
CA ARG A 13 2.07 15.54 3.14
C ARG A 13 1.27 15.09 1.94
N VAL A 14 -0.04 15.04 2.10
CA VAL A 14 -0.98 14.91 0.98
C VAL A 14 -1.49 16.32 0.65
N ILE A 15 -1.31 16.77 -0.60
CA ILE A 15 -1.71 18.12 -1.04
C ILE A 15 -2.97 17.97 -1.87
N ALA A 16 -4.08 18.57 -1.40
CA ALA A 16 -5.24 18.86 -2.22
C ALA A 16 -5.21 20.35 -2.58
N GLU A 17 -5.24 20.69 -3.87
CA GLU A 17 -5.42 22.08 -4.32
C GLU A 17 -6.93 22.35 -4.52
N GLU A 18 -7.55 23.01 -3.55
CA GLU A 18 -8.87 23.62 -3.73
C GLU A 18 -8.83 25.14 -3.49
N PRO A 19 -9.79 25.91 -4.10
CA PRO A 19 -9.82 27.38 -3.92
C PRO A 19 -10.12 27.74 -2.45
N GLU A 20 -9.48 28.82 -1.97
CA GLU A 20 -9.59 29.32 -0.60
C GLU A 20 -11.05 29.59 -0.22
N PRO A 21 -11.62 28.95 0.83
CA PRO A 21 -12.94 29.29 1.36
C PRO A 21 -12.89 30.56 2.23
N ASP A 22 -13.98 31.32 2.27
CA ASP A 22 -14.13 32.48 3.15
C ASP A 22 -14.12 32.06 4.63
N ALA A 23 -13.48 32.86 5.47
CA ALA A 23 -13.08 32.54 6.85
C ALA A 23 -14.22 32.22 7.85
N GLU A 24 -15.48 32.31 7.48
CA GLU A 24 -16.64 31.96 8.31
C GLU A 24 -17.08 30.48 8.15
N ASP A 25 -16.66 29.81 7.04
CA ASP A 25 -16.96 28.40 6.77
C ASP A 25 -15.90 27.42 7.32
N GLU A 26 -14.76 27.92 7.83
CA GLU A 26 -13.64 27.08 8.26
C GLU A 26 -13.96 26.14 9.47
N LEU A 27 -14.85 26.55 10.37
CA LEU A 27 -15.15 25.78 11.58
C LEU A 27 -16.05 24.57 11.35
N ASP A 28 -16.91 24.59 10.34
CA ASP A 28 -17.81 23.50 9.97
C ASP A 28 -17.16 22.49 9.00
N LEU A 29 -16.12 22.91 8.26
CA LEU A 29 -15.40 22.03 7.30
C LEU A 29 -14.58 20.94 8.02
N PHE A 30 -14.15 21.19 9.25
CA PHE A 30 -13.29 20.27 10.02
C PHE A 30 -14.04 19.05 10.57
N GLU A 31 -15.36 19.08 10.66
CA GLU A 31 -16.17 17.95 11.16
C GLU A 31 -16.48 16.88 10.08
N HIS A 32 -16.25 17.14 8.78
CA HIS A 32 -16.69 16.25 7.71
C HIS A 32 -15.68 16.10 6.56
N ILE A 33 -14.40 15.87 6.86
CA ILE A 33 -13.48 15.43 5.81
C ILE A 33 -13.68 13.91 5.63
N PRO A 34 -14.24 13.46 4.48
CA PRO A 34 -14.38 12.04 4.20
C PRO A 34 -13.02 11.36 4.29
N GLY A 35 -12.94 10.17 4.86
CA GLY A 35 -11.69 9.42 5.02
C GLY A 35 -10.84 9.78 6.25
N LEU A 36 -11.13 10.89 6.98
CA LEU A 36 -10.38 11.22 8.21
C LEU A 36 -10.73 10.28 9.37
N GLU A 37 -11.97 9.80 9.44
CA GLU A 37 -12.39 8.81 10.44
C GLU A 37 -11.78 7.43 10.14
N GLU A 38 -11.70 7.05 8.87
CA GLU A 38 -10.99 5.85 8.42
C GLU A 38 -9.50 5.94 8.76
N ALA A 39 -8.84 7.06 8.44
CA ALA A 39 -7.44 7.29 8.80
C ALA A 39 -7.20 7.24 10.32
N ARG A 40 -8.14 7.74 11.14
CA ARG A 40 -8.10 7.61 12.61
C ARG A 40 -8.36 6.19 13.10
N SER A 41 -9.12 5.39 12.36
CA SER A 41 -9.32 3.97 12.67
C SER A 41 -8.04 3.18 12.47
N VAL A 42 -7.27 3.50 11.45
CA VAL A 42 -5.93 2.93 11.20
C VAL A 42 -4.97 3.24 12.34
N ALA A 43 -5.06 4.40 12.98
CA ALA A 43 -4.23 4.73 14.15
C ALA A 43 -4.45 3.78 15.36
N LYS A 44 -5.48 2.93 15.32
CA LYS A 44 -5.71 1.89 16.34
C LYS A 44 -4.97 0.59 16.01
N LEU A 45 -4.55 0.40 14.75
CA LEU A 45 -3.77 -0.77 14.37
C LEU A 45 -2.39 -0.69 15.03
N SER A 46 -2.07 -1.70 15.83
CA SER A 46 -0.79 -1.79 16.51
C SER A 46 -0.24 -3.20 16.34
N ASP A 47 0.70 -3.37 15.43
CA ASP A 47 1.36 -4.64 15.14
C ASP A 47 2.81 -4.43 14.73
N THR A 48 3.63 -5.49 14.83
CA THR A 48 5.05 -5.46 14.48
C THR A 48 5.28 -5.32 12.99
N ASN A 49 4.33 -5.75 12.15
CA ASN A 49 4.39 -5.70 10.70
C ASN A 49 3.56 -4.54 10.10
N ILE A 50 3.01 -3.66 10.95
CA ILE A 50 2.29 -2.44 10.54
C ILE A 50 3.10 -1.23 10.98
N VAL A 51 3.23 -0.23 10.10
CA VAL A 51 3.78 1.08 10.47
C VAL A 51 2.77 1.80 11.36
N THR A 52 3.17 2.13 12.57
CA THR A 52 2.29 2.76 13.55
C THR A 52 1.93 4.18 13.11
N VAL A 53 0.65 4.47 12.98
CA VAL A 53 0.13 5.82 12.80
C VAL A 53 -0.13 6.41 14.20
N TYR A 54 0.47 7.56 14.49
CA TYR A 54 0.33 8.23 15.78
C TYR A 54 -0.82 9.23 15.80
N ASP A 55 -1.02 9.95 14.69
CA ASP A 55 -2.06 10.98 14.58
C ASP A 55 -2.31 11.36 13.13
N CYS A 56 -3.46 11.96 12.86
CA CYS A 56 -3.80 12.60 11.60
C CYS A 56 -4.21 14.05 11.89
N ALA A 57 -3.65 15.00 11.15
CA ALA A 57 -3.93 16.41 11.29
C ALA A 57 -4.28 17.02 9.92
N VAL A 58 -5.12 18.04 9.95
CA VAL A 58 -5.48 18.82 8.76
C VAL A 58 -5.09 20.27 9.01
N GLU A 59 -4.46 20.91 8.03
CA GLU A 59 -4.09 22.32 8.07
C GLU A 59 -4.40 22.95 6.70
N GLY A 60 -5.42 23.81 6.64
CA GLY A 60 -5.94 24.33 5.36
C GLY A 60 -6.44 23.19 4.47
N SER A 61 -6.01 23.18 3.21
CA SER A 61 -6.30 22.11 2.22
C SER A 61 -5.36 20.91 2.29
N SER A 62 -4.51 20.79 3.32
CA SER A 62 -3.53 19.71 3.43
C SER A 62 -3.84 18.79 4.58
N ALA A 63 -3.84 17.48 4.32
CA ALA A 63 -3.89 16.45 5.36
C ALA A 63 -2.47 15.94 5.65
N TYR A 64 -2.18 15.71 6.92
CA TYR A 64 -0.91 15.19 7.41
C TYR A 64 -1.16 13.92 8.21
N VAL A 65 -0.41 12.87 7.89
CA VAL A 65 -0.37 11.65 8.70
C VAL A 65 0.95 11.63 9.45
N ILE A 66 0.89 11.48 10.76
CA ILE A 66 2.04 11.41 11.66
C ILE A 66 2.24 9.94 12.00
N MET A 67 3.35 9.36 11.54
CA MET A 67 3.61 7.94 11.68
C MET A 67 5.01 7.62 12.19
N GLU A 68 5.21 6.37 12.60
CA GLU A 68 6.51 5.80 12.94
C GLU A 68 7.50 6.00 11.78
N TYR A 69 8.70 6.43 12.11
CA TYR A 69 9.80 6.41 11.15
C TYR A 69 10.50 5.05 11.20
N VAL A 70 10.40 4.30 10.11
CA VAL A 70 11.12 3.03 9.95
C VAL A 70 12.43 3.31 9.25
N GLU A 71 13.55 3.08 9.94
CA GLU A 71 14.90 3.17 9.35
C GLU A 71 15.14 1.93 8.48
N GLY A 72 14.97 2.07 7.16
CA GLY A 72 15.04 0.96 6.21
C GLY A 72 14.89 1.43 4.77
N LYS A 73 14.66 0.47 3.88
CA LYS A 73 14.37 0.68 2.46
C LYS A 73 12.98 0.16 2.15
N THR A 74 12.31 0.77 1.18
CA THR A 74 11.10 0.17 0.61
C THR A 74 11.46 -1.09 -0.16
N LEU A 75 10.51 -2.00 -0.28
CA LEU A 75 10.70 -3.21 -1.08
C LEU A 75 10.97 -2.86 -2.55
N ALA A 76 10.35 -1.79 -3.09
CA ALA A 76 10.65 -1.28 -4.42
C ALA A 76 12.14 -0.93 -4.57
N GLN A 77 12.72 -0.21 -3.60
CA GLN A 77 14.15 0.10 -3.61
C GLN A 77 15.03 -1.14 -3.50
N ILE A 78 14.57 -2.17 -2.79
CA ILE A 78 15.29 -3.44 -2.70
C ILE A 78 15.23 -4.16 -4.05
N ILE A 79 14.06 -4.30 -4.65
CA ILE A 79 13.89 -4.93 -5.96
C ILE A 79 14.77 -4.24 -7.00
N ASP A 80 14.77 -2.90 -7.06
CA ASP A 80 15.58 -2.13 -8.00
C ASP A 80 17.10 -2.31 -7.81
N GLU A 81 17.56 -2.56 -6.59
CA GLU A 81 18.99 -2.63 -6.26
C GLU A 81 19.60 -4.04 -6.41
N VAL A 82 18.79 -5.09 -6.28
CA VAL A 82 19.27 -6.48 -6.14
C VAL A 82 19.34 -7.21 -7.47
N ASP A 83 18.79 -6.64 -8.57
CA ASP A 83 18.93 -7.09 -9.95
C ASP A 83 18.95 -8.64 -10.09
N ASP A 84 17.84 -9.32 -9.84
CA ASP A 84 17.64 -10.79 -9.83
C ASP A 84 18.18 -11.59 -8.61
N ASP A 85 18.75 -10.94 -7.58
CA ASP A 85 19.29 -11.62 -6.40
C ASP A 85 18.32 -11.72 -5.21
N ILE A 86 16.99 -11.54 -5.42
CA ILE A 86 15.98 -11.81 -4.38
C ILE A 86 15.95 -13.32 -4.13
N THR A 87 16.10 -13.74 -2.86
CA THR A 87 16.05 -15.17 -2.50
C THR A 87 14.64 -15.57 -2.07
N LEU A 88 14.32 -16.87 -2.20
CA LEU A 88 13.03 -17.41 -1.71
C LEU A 88 12.79 -17.13 -0.22
N ASP A 89 13.85 -17.10 0.61
CA ASP A 89 13.73 -16.73 2.00
C ASP A 89 13.24 -15.28 2.19
N VAL A 90 13.66 -14.36 1.32
CA VAL A 90 13.21 -12.97 1.34
C VAL A 90 11.75 -12.89 0.88
N VAL A 91 11.38 -13.59 -0.19
CA VAL A 91 9.99 -13.67 -0.68
C VAL A 91 9.08 -14.19 0.43
N ALA A 92 9.43 -15.33 1.04
CA ALA A 92 8.67 -15.95 2.12
C ALA A 92 8.53 -15.03 3.35
N ALA A 93 9.62 -14.33 3.72
CA ALA A 93 9.61 -13.40 4.85
C ALA A 93 8.70 -12.18 4.58
N VAL A 94 8.76 -11.60 3.39
CA VAL A 94 7.90 -10.48 2.98
C VAL A 94 6.44 -10.93 2.91
N PHE A 95 6.16 -12.04 2.22
CA PHE A 95 4.81 -12.61 2.13
C PHE A 95 4.20 -12.84 3.51
N SER A 96 4.95 -13.51 4.42
CA SER A 96 4.49 -13.77 5.79
C SER A 96 4.21 -12.48 6.57
N ALA A 97 5.08 -11.48 6.45
CA ALA A 97 4.91 -10.21 7.15
C ALA A 97 3.71 -9.41 6.65
N VAL A 98 3.51 -9.35 5.32
CA VAL A 98 2.37 -8.64 4.71
C VAL A 98 1.07 -9.38 5.00
N SER A 99 1.03 -10.72 4.85
CA SER A 99 -0.14 -11.54 5.21
C SER A 99 -0.57 -11.32 6.65
N HIS A 100 0.39 -11.31 7.59
CA HIS A 100 0.08 -11.07 9.01
C HIS A 100 -0.44 -9.65 9.24
N ALA A 101 0.15 -8.64 8.61
CA ALA A 101 -0.34 -7.26 8.69
C ALA A 101 -1.78 -7.14 8.19
N LEU A 102 -2.09 -7.78 7.05
CA LEU A 102 -3.44 -7.81 6.48
C LEU A 102 -4.42 -8.57 7.39
N GLU A 103 -4.03 -9.73 7.95
CA GLU A 103 -4.87 -10.48 8.90
C GLU A 103 -5.28 -9.60 10.10
N VAL A 104 -4.32 -8.86 10.68
CA VAL A 104 -4.59 -7.94 11.80
C VAL A 104 -5.55 -6.82 11.38
N ALA A 105 -5.31 -6.18 10.23
CA ALA A 105 -6.14 -5.09 9.74
C ALA A 105 -7.56 -5.56 9.36
N HIS A 106 -7.70 -6.68 8.69
CA HIS A 106 -8.98 -7.28 8.32
C HIS A 106 -9.79 -7.70 9.55
N GLY A 107 -9.12 -8.16 10.62
CA GLY A 107 -9.74 -8.43 11.91
C GLY A 107 -10.39 -7.19 12.54
N GLU A 108 -9.86 -6.01 12.26
CA GLU A 108 -10.38 -4.70 12.67
C GLU A 108 -11.25 -4.04 11.57
N HIS A 109 -11.70 -4.82 10.57
CA HIS A 109 -12.53 -4.37 9.45
C HIS A 109 -11.90 -3.26 8.59
N THR A 110 -10.59 -3.24 8.50
CA THR A 110 -9.82 -2.27 7.73
C THR A 110 -9.16 -2.95 6.54
N LEU A 111 -9.45 -2.47 5.32
CA LEU A 111 -8.76 -2.86 4.09
C LEU A 111 -7.58 -1.93 3.84
N HIS A 112 -6.54 -2.43 3.17
CA HIS A 112 -5.38 -1.62 2.79
C HIS A 112 -5.60 -0.88 1.47
N LEU A 113 -6.03 -1.58 0.43
CA LEU A 113 -6.39 -1.11 -0.92
C LEU A 113 -5.24 -0.51 -1.75
N ASP A 114 -4.00 -0.53 -1.26
CA ASP A 114 -2.82 -0.04 -1.98
C ASP A 114 -1.56 -0.85 -1.60
N ILE A 115 -1.67 -2.19 -1.52
CA ILE A 115 -0.50 -3.06 -1.31
C ILE A 115 0.37 -3.03 -2.56
N LYS A 116 1.63 -2.63 -2.39
CA LYS A 116 2.65 -2.53 -3.43
C LYS A 116 4.05 -2.43 -2.81
N PRO A 117 5.14 -2.63 -3.58
CA PRO A 117 6.51 -2.61 -3.08
C PRO A 117 6.91 -1.31 -2.36
N GLU A 118 6.35 -0.16 -2.77
CA GLU A 118 6.64 1.14 -2.16
C GLU A 118 6.11 1.25 -0.74
N ASN A 119 5.02 0.51 -0.43
CA ASN A 119 4.34 0.53 0.86
C ASN A 119 4.84 -0.56 1.82
N VAL A 120 5.81 -1.37 1.43
CA VAL A 120 6.48 -2.35 2.30
C VAL A 120 7.88 -1.86 2.61
N ILE A 121 8.18 -1.62 3.89
CA ILE A 121 9.48 -1.11 4.35
C ILE A 121 10.21 -2.22 5.10
N VAL A 122 11.43 -2.55 4.66
CA VAL A 122 12.29 -3.53 5.32
C VAL A 122 13.39 -2.80 6.08
N ASN A 123 13.44 -3.00 7.39
CA ASN A 123 14.45 -2.37 8.24
C ASN A 123 15.79 -3.13 8.20
N GLY A 124 16.84 -2.52 8.79
CA GLY A 124 18.19 -3.11 8.83
C GLY A 124 18.31 -4.43 9.61
N LYS A 125 17.21 -4.92 10.23
CA LYS A 125 17.13 -6.22 10.91
C LYS A 125 16.41 -7.27 10.08
N GLY A 126 15.96 -6.92 8.86
CA GLY A 126 15.19 -7.79 7.99
C GLY A 126 13.70 -7.91 8.37
N GLN A 127 13.18 -7.00 9.19
CA GLN A 127 11.75 -6.97 9.52
C GLN A 127 11.02 -6.12 8.51
N ALA A 128 9.98 -6.67 7.87
CA ALA A 128 9.10 -5.95 6.97
C ALA A 128 7.91 -5.34 7.74
N LYS A 129 7.57 -4.09 7.40
CA LYS A 129 6.41 -3.36 7.89
C LYS A 129 5.63 -2.78 6.73
N VAL A 130 4.31 -2.92 6.77
CA VAL A 130 3.38 -2.34 5.80
C VAL A 130 3.03 -0.92 6.25
N ALA A 131 3.20 0.04 5.36
CA ALA A 131 2.88 1.45 5.56
C ALA A 131 1.59 1.83 4.82
N ASP A 132 1.06 2.99 5.14
CA ASP A 132 -0.03 3.68 4.41
C ASP A 132 -1.39 2.95 4.39
N PHE A 133 -1.71 2.17 5.44
CA PHE A 133 -3.05 1.63 5.66
C PHE A 133 -4.11 2.73 5.66
N GLY A 134 -5.24 2.48 4.98
CA GLY A 134 -6.43 3.35 5.01
C GLY A 134 -6.26 4.74 4.41
N LEU A 135 -5.11 5.07 3.80
CA LEU A 135 -4.90 6.36 3.16
C LEU A 135 -5.57 6.47 1.80
N ALA A 136 -5.94 5.35 1.15
CA ALA A 136 -6.65 5.34 -0.11
C ALA A 136 -7.97 6.13 -0.02
N ALA A 137 -8.77 5.90 1.02
CA ALA A 137 -10.02 6.63 1.27
C ALA A 137 -9.80 8.14 1.49
N LEU A 138 -8.71 8.52 2.17
CA LEU A 138 -8.35 9.92 2.39
C LEU A 138 -7.88 10.58 1.09
N MET A 139 -7.15 9.87 0.25
CA MET A 139 -6.67 10.35 -1.05
C MET A 139 -7.82 10.54 -2.04
N ASP A 140 -8.78 9.62 -2.09
CA ASP A 140 -9.98 9.75 -2.91
C ASP A 140 -10.83 10.95 -2.49
N ALA A 141 -11.00 11.14 -1.18
CA ALA A 141 -11.77 12.26 -0.63
C ALA A 141 -11.13 13.63 -0.89
N THR A 142 -9.79 13.69 -1.02
CA THR A 142 -9.04 14.93 -1.29
C THR A 142 -8.77 15.16 -2.78
N GLY A 143 -9.22 14.27 -3.67
CA GLY A 143 -8.95 14.36 -5.11
C GLY A 143 -7.47 14.16 -5.47
N SER A 144 -6.65 13.74 -4.51
CA SER A 144 -5.21 13.50 -4.68
C SER A 144 -4.88 12.09 -5.14
N GLY A 145 -5.89 11.29 -5.51
CA GLY A 145 -5.70 9.95 -6.06
C GLY A 145 -4.80 10.04 -7.28
N THR A 146 -3.54 9.64 -7.13
CA THR A 146 -2.61 9.57 -8.25
C THR A 146 -2.97 8.37 -9.11
N THR A 147 -3.62 8.63 -10.23
CA THR A 147 -3.64 7.72 -11.38
C THR A 147 -2.23 7.63 -11.99
N GLY A 148 -1.25 7.28 -11.19
CA GLY A 148 0.12 7.04 -11.67
C GLY A 148 0.26 5.57 -12.02
N GLY A 149 0.71 5.25 -13.23
CA GLY A 149 0.77 3.90 -13.80
C GLY A 149 1.41 2.79 -12.93
N GLY A 150 2.18 3.14 -11.89
CA GLY A 150 2.79 2.17 -10.98
C GLY A 150 1.83 1.48 -10.00
N THR A 151 0.74 2.12 -9.61
CA THR A 151 -0.23 1.57 -8.65
C THR A 151 -1.22 0.62 -9.33
N ILE A 152 -1.54 0.85 -10.60
CA ILE A 152 -2.55 0.10 -11.35
C ILE A 152 -2.19 -1.40 -11.43
N GLY A 153 -0.92 -1.75 -11.56
CA GLY A 153 -0.48 -3.14 -11.70
C GLY A 153 -0.78 -4.08 -10.51
N TYR A 154 -1.17 -3.54 -9.36
CA TYR A 154 -1.55 -4.34 -8.19
C TYR A 154 -3.06 -4.28 -7.90
N MET A 155 -3.81 -3.52 -8.70
CA MET A 155 -5.23 -3.28 -8.49
C MET A 155 -6.06 -4.42 -9.11
N PRO A 156 -6.97 -5.08 -8.38
CA PRO A 156 -7.87 -6.08 -8.94
C PRO A 156 -9.03 -5.44 -9.72
N LEU A 157 -9.72 -6.25 -10.53
CA LEU A 157 -10.80 -5.79 -11.40
C LEU A 157 -11.95 -5.10 -10.65
N GLU A 158 -12.34 -5.61 -9.50
CA GLU A 158 -13.41 -5.03 -8.68
C GLU A 158 -13.05 -3.60 -8.22
N GLN A 159 -11.78 -3.33 -7.94
CA GLN A 159 -11.32 -1.99 -7.54
C GLN A 159 -11.29 -1.05 -8.74
N MET A 160 -10.81 -1.50 -9.91
CA MET A 160 -10.83 -0.73 -11.16
C MET A 160 -12.25 -0.36 -11.58
N ARG A 161 -13.20 -1.31 -11.42
CA ARG A 161 -14.62 -1.18 -11.78
C ARG A 161 -15.47 -0.49 -10.71
N GLN A 162 -14.87 -0.08 -9.60
CA GLN A 162 -15.55 0.52 -8.44
C GLN A 162 -16.70 -0.35 -7.92
N GLU A 163 -16.48 -1.66 -7.90
CA GLU A 163 -17.37 -2.66 -7.33
C GLU A 163 -17.16 -2.77 -5.81
N PRO A 164 -18.05 -3.47 -5.07
CA PRO A 164 -17.85 -3.69 -3.64
C PRO A 164 -16.55 -4.42 -3.34
N LEU A 165 -15.71 -3.84 -2.46
CA LEU A 165 -14.41 -4.36 -2.08
C LEU A 165 -14.51 -5.20 -0.80
N ASP A 166 -13.70 -6.25 -0.72
CA ASP A 166 -13.53 -7.06 0.49
C ASP A 166 -12.05 -7.49 0.65
N VAL A 167 -11.78 -8.37 1.59
CA VAL A 167 -10.41 -8.83 1.91
C VAL A 167 -9.66 -9.40 0.70
N ARG A 168 -10.37 -9.94 -0.28
CA ARG A 168 -9.78 -10.51 -1.51
C ARG A 168 -9.11 -9.46 -2.39
N THR A 169 -9.52 -8.20 -2.27
CA THR A 169 -8.87 -7.06 -2.94
C THR A 169 -7.41 -6.92 -2.50
N ASP A 170 -7.16 -7.00 -1.20
CA ASP A 170 -5.80 -6.98 -0.64
C ASP A 170 -5.03 -8.28 -0.91
N GLU A 171 -5.72 -9.43 -0.90
CA GLU A 171 -5.14 -10.74 -1.24
C GLU A 171 -4.63 -10.76 -2.68
N TRP A 172 -5.38 -10.21 -3.62
CA TRP A 172 -4.95 -10.05 -5.01
C TRP A 172 -3.66 -9.21 -5.11
N ALA A 173 -3.64 -8.06 -4.44
CA ALA A 173 -2.48 -7.16 -4.46
C ALA A 173 -1.23 -7.85 -3.86
N LEU A 174 -1.40 -8.62 -2.76
CA LEU A 174 -0.32 -9.42 -2.18
C LEU A 174 0.14 -10.54 -3.13
N ALA A 175 -0.78 -11.21 -3.84
CA ALA A 175 -0.43 -12.24 -4.82
C ALA A 175 0.36 -11.62 -5.98
N SER A 176 -0.08 -10.49 -6.53
CA SER A 176 0.61 -9.75 -7.59
C SER A 176 2.01 -9.31 -7.16
N LEU A 177 2.16 -8.79 -5.95
CA LEU A 177 3.45 -8.43 -5.36
C LEU A 177 4.37 -9.65 -5.21
N THR A 178 3.84 -10.76 -4.71
CA THR A 178 4.61 -12.00 -4.52
C THR A 178 5.05 -12.58 -5.86
N TYR A 179 4.15 -12.57 -6.85
CA TYR A 179 4.46 -13.00 -8.20
C TYR A 179 5.60 -12.18 -8.82
N GLU A 180 5.55 -10.85 -8.69
CA GLU A 180 6.62 -9.97 -9.16
C GLU A 180 7.97 -10.29 -8.50
N MET A 181 7.99 -10.53 -7.18
CA MET A 181 9.21 -10.93 -6.47
C MET A 181 9.77 -12.28 -6.95
N LEU A 182 8.88 -13.20 -7.36
CA LEU A 182 9.26 -14.54 -7.82
C LEU A 182 9.71 -14.54 -9.29
N THR A 183 9.16 -13.68 -10.14
CA THR A 183 9.39 -13.73 -11.60
C THR A 183 10.18 -12.53 -12.13
N GLY A 184 10.45 -11.53 -11.27
CA GLY A 184 11.14 -10.29 -11.63
C GLY A 184 10.26 -9.29 -12.41
N SER A 185 8.97 -9.60 -12.63
CA SER A 185 8.06 -8.68 -13.34
C SER A 185 6.61 -8.88 -12.95
N ASN A 186 5.86 -7.78 -12.91
CA ASN A 186 4.41 -7.82 -12.73
C ASN A 186 3.73 -7.78 -14.11
N PRO A 187 2.97 -8.83 -14.51
CA PRO A 187 2.34 -8.91 -15.81
C PRO A 187 1.17 -7.94 -16.02
N PHE A 188 0.68 -7.34 -14.95
CA PHE A 188 -0.48 -6.44 -14.95
C PHE A 188 -0.11 -4.97 -15.01
N PHE A 189 1.18 -4.63 -15.17
CA PHE A 189 1.61 -3.25 -15.39
C PHE A 189 1.04 -2.70 -16.69
N ALA A 190 0.36 -1.56 -16.59
CA ALA A 190 -0.24 -0.89 -17.73
C ALA A 190 -0.24 0.64 -17.52
N ASP A 191 -0.38 1.38 -18.63
CA ASP A 191 -0.38 2.85 -18.62
C ASP A 191 -1.74 3.44 -18.17
N ASP A 192 -2.81 2.67 -18.30
CA ASP A 192 -4.18 3.07 -17.92
C ASP A 192 -5.01 1.87 -17.44
N LEU A 193 -6.21 2.16 -16.91
CA LEU A 193 -7.10 1.14 -16.34
C LEU A 193 -7.62 0.16 -17.40
N ASP A 194 -7.94 0.62 -18.61
CA ASP A 194 -8.49 -0.23 -19.67
C ASP A 194 -7.44 -1.26 -20.10
N ALA A 195 -6.17 -0.84 -20.25
CA ALA A 195 -5.06 -1.72 -20.57
C ALA A 195 -4.73 -2.69 -19.42
N ALA A 196 -4.90 -2.28 -18.17
CA ALA A 196 -4.72 -3.16 -17.01
C ALA A 196 -5.83 -4.22 -16.92
N GLU A 197 -7.09 -3.86 -17.19
CA GLU A 197 -8.18 -4.84 -17.28
C GLU A 197 -7.89 -5.88 -18.35
N GLU A 198 -7.49 -5.45 -19.56
CA GLU A 198 -7.14 -6.36 -20.65
C GLU A 198 -5.96 -7.28 -20.25
N ALA A 199 -4.93 -6.72 -19.61
CA ALA A 199 -3.79 -7.49 -19.12
C ALA A 199 -4.19 -8.57 -18.10
N ILE A 200 -5.15 -8.28 -17.20
CA ILE A 200 -5.65 -9.27 -16.23
C ILE A 200 -6.50 -10.35 -16.94
N GLU A 201 -7.38 -9.96 -17.87
CA GLU A 201 -8.27 -10.90 -18.55
C GLU A 201 -7.53 -11.82 -19.54
N GLU A 202 -6.41 -11.35 -20.14
CA GLU A 202 -5.63 -12.07 -21.14
C GLU A 202 -4.30 -12.63 -20.59
N ALA A 203 -4.03 -12.51 -19.28
CA ALA A 203 -2.74 -12.85 -18.70
C ALA A 203 -2.31 -14.30 -18.97
N GLU A 204 -1.15 -14.44 -19.63
CA GLU A 204 -0.39 -15.68 -19.68
C GLU A 204 0.73 -15.60 -18.65
N LEU A 205 0.52 -16.21 -17.45
CA LEU A 205 1.47 -16.15 -16.36
C LEU A 205 2.65 -17.11 -16.58
N VAL A 206 3.85 -16.63 -16.33
CA VAL A 206 5.04 -17.49 -16.24
C VAL A 206 4.98 -18.27 -14.93
N LEU A 207 5.16 -19.59 -15.01
CA LEU A 207 5.13 -20.43 -13.82
C LEU A 207 6.35 -20.13 -12.92
N PRO A 208 6.18 -19.86 -11.62
CA PRO A 208 7.31 -19.61 -10.72
C PRO A 208 8.35 -20.71 -10.69
N SER A 209 7.96 -21.99 -10.84
CA SER A 209 8.88 -23.11 -10.93
C SER A 209 9.83 -23.06 -12.13
N LEU A 210 9.52 -22.26 -13.16
CA LEU A 210 10.41 -22.03 -14.30
C LEU A 210 11.49 -20.97 -14.02
N CYS A 211 11.27 -20.15 -12.97
CA CYS A 211 12.19 -19.10 -12.54
C CYS A 211 13.12 -19.56 -11.43
N TRP A 212 12.73 -20.60 -10.68
CA TRP A 212 13.43 -21.05 -9.46
C TRP A 212 13.60 -22.55 -9.44
N ASP A 213 14.85 -23.03 -9.50
CA ASP A 213 15.19 -24.46 -9.46
C ASP A 213 14.78 -25.15 -8.14
N GLU A 214 14.59 -24.37 -7.05
CA GLU A 214 14.17 -24.85 -5.74
C GLU A 214 12.66 -25.07 -5.61
N LEU A 215 11.86 -24.50 -6.53
CA LEU A 215 10.42 -24.68 -6.55
C LEU A 215 10.05 -25.89 -7.38
N ASP A 216 9.18 -26.74 -6.85
CA ASP A 216 8.59 -27.83 -7.60
C ASP A 216 7.28 -27.41 -8.30
N ALA A 217 6.75 -28.28 -9.15
CA ALA A 217 5.52 -27.99 -9.88
C ALA A 217 4.26 -27.82 -8.98
N GLU A 218 4.33 -28.16 -7.69
CA GLU A 218 3.23 -27.92 -6.75
C GLU A 218 3.10 -26.41 -6.43
N ALA A 219 4.19 -25.65 -6.59
CA ALA A 219 4.17 -24.19 -6.39
C ALA A 219 3.39 -23.45 -7.48
N ASP A 220 3.10 -24.10 -8.61
CA ASP A 220 2.39 -23.52 -9.76
C ASP A 220 0.86 -23.73 -9.68
N GLU A 221 0.38 -24.48 -8.68
CA GLU A 221 -1.05 -24.86 -8.53
C GLU A 221 -1.86 -23.86 -7.66
N VAL A 222 -1.45 -22.60 -7.59
CA VAL A 222 -2.11 -21.56 -6.75
C VAL A 222 -3.17 -20.79 -7.52
#